data_5b7354908a56b846c015fae447284d64
#
_entry.id   5b7354908a56b846c015fae447284d64
#
_cell.length_a   1.000
_cell.length_b   1.000
_cell.length_c   1.000
_cell.angle_alpha   90.00
_cell.angle_beta   90.00
_cell.angle_gamma   90.00
#
_symmetry.space_group_name_H-M   'P 1'
#
loop_
_entity.id
_entity.type
_entity.pdbx_description
1 polymer ?
#
loop_
_entity_poly.entity_id
_entity_poly.type
_entity_poly.pdbx_seq_one_letter_code
_entity_poly.pdbx_strand_id
1 'polypeptide(L)'
;MALLEIIHYPSKILRTISKEVVSFDAKLHQQLDDMHETMIASEGIGLAAIQVGLPLRMLIINLPQEDGTQHKEDCLEIINPKFIETGGSMMYKEGCLSVPGFYEEVERFEKVKIEYQNRFAEVKVLEASELLAVAIQHEIDHLNGVLFVDKLSILKRKKFEKELKELQKKQKHK
;
A
#
# COMPACT_ATOMS: atom_id res chain seq x y z
N MET A 1 1.30 -12.36 -17.68
CA MET A 1 1.31 -11.81 -16.32
C MET A 1 2.54 -12.33 -15.58
N ALA A 2 3.15 -11.51 -14.76
CA ALA A 2 4.40 -11.84 -14.09
C ALA A 2 4.33 -11.52 -12.61
N LEU A 3 5.05 -12.31 -11.81
CA LEU A 3 5.26 -11.98 -10.40
C LEU A 3 6.42 -11.00 -10.32
N LEU A 4 6.19 -9.90 -9.60
CA LEU A 4 7.18 -8.87 -9.37
C LEU A 4 7.82 -9.07 -7.99
N GLU A 5 9.05 -8.61 -7.84
CA GLU A 5 9.73 -8.65 -6.56
C GLU A 5 9.26 -7.50 -5.68
N ILE A 6 8.85 -7.82 -4.44
CA ILE A 6 8.46 -6.81 -3.46
C ILE A 6 9.73 -6.28 -2.78
N ILE A 7 9.88 -4.96 -2.80
CA ILE A 7 11.00 -4.26 -2.17
C ILE A 7 10.73 -4.16 -0.68
N HIS A 8 11.71 -4.49 0.14
CA HIS A 8 11.60 -4.51 1.60
C HIS A 8 12.35 -3.36 2.27
N TYR A 9 11.80 -2.91 3.39
CA TYR A 9 12.45 -1.98 4.29
C TYR A 9 13.83 -2.55 4.73
N PRO A 10 14.91 -1.80 4.79
CA PRO A 10 14.99 -0.33 4.71
C PRO A 10 15.42 0.23 3.35
N SER A 11 15.06 -0.39 2.24
CA SER A 11 15.43 0.09 0.92
C SER A 11 15.03 1.55 0.71
N LYS A 12 15.94 2.36 0.21
CA LYS A 12 15.71 3.79 -0.08
C LYS A 12 14.67 4.00 -1.19
N ILE A 13 14.45 3.00 -2.03
CA ILE A 13 13.45 3.06 -3.10
C ILE A 13 12.07 3.36 -2.51
N LEU A 14 11.75 2.79 -1.33
CA LEU A 14 10.48 3.02 -0.65
C LEU A 14 10.28 4.48 -0.21
N ARG A 15 11.32 5.28 -0.20
CA ARG A 15 11.27 6.72 0.16
C ARG A 15 11.08 7.62 -1.06
N THR A 16 10.98 7.06 -2.24
CA THR A 16 10.78 7.82 -3.47
C THR A 16 9.38 8.42 -3.51
N ILE A 17 9.28 9.69 -3.89
CA ILE A 17 8.00 10.34 -4.18
C ILE A 17 7.62 9.94 -5.60
N SER A 18 6.51 9.22 -5.74
CA SER A 18 6.05 8.71 -7.02
C SER A 18 5.49 9.82 -7.91
N LYS A 19 5.62 9.64 -9.22
CA LYS A 19 5.20 10.63 -10.23
C LYS A 19 3.79 10.33 -10.74
N GLU A 20 3.08 11.36 -11.16
CA GLU A 20 1.76 11.20 -11.77
C GLU A 20 1.84 10.31 -13.01
N VAL A 21 0.83 9.46 -13.15
CA VAL A 21 0.64 8.66 -14.36
C VAL A 21 0.02 9.56 -15.43
N VAL A 22 0.66 9.61 -16.59
CA VAL A 22 0.20 10.44 -17.72
C VAL A 22 -0.22 9.62 -18.93
N SER A 23 0.20 8.35 -19.00
CA SER A 23 -0.13 7.45 -20.12
C SER A 23 -0.93 6.25 -19.62
N PHE A 24 -2.15 6.11 -20.11
CA PHE A 24 -3.09 5.05 -19.73
C PHE A 24 -3.17 4.04 -20.88
N ASP A 25 -2.07 3.34 -21.11
CA ASP A 25 -1.85 2.45 -22.25
C ASP A 25 -1.81 0.97 -21.82
N ALA A 26 -1.53 0.10 -22.79
CA ALA A 26 -1.43 -1.33 -22.53
C ALA A 26 -0.33 -1.68 -21.53
N LYS A 27 0.76 -0.92 -21.51
CA LYS A 27 1.86 -1.12 -20.55
C LYS A 27 1.37 -0.86 -19.13
N LEU A 28 0.60 0.20 -18.91
CA LEU A 28 0.02 0.50 -17.60
C LEU A 28 -0.91 -0.63 -17.15
N HIS A 29 -1.77 -1.10 -18.05
CA HIS A 29 -2.70 -2.19 -17.76
C HIS A 29 -1.94 -3.45 -17.35
N GLN A 30 -0.85 -3.78 -18.04
CA GLN A 30 -0.03 -4.94 -17.70
C GLN A 30 0.63 -4.77 -16.33
N GLN A 31 1.13 -3.58 -16.03
CA GLN A 31 1.73 -3.29 -14.72
C GLN A 31 0.71 -3.48 -13.59
N LEU A 32 -0.51 -2.99 -13.77
CA LEU A 32 -1.58 -3.18 -12.79
C LEU A 32 -1.94 -4.66 -12.60
N ASP A 33 -2.00 -5.40 -13.69
CA ASP A 33 -2.29 -6.84 -13.63
C ASP A 33 -1.17 -7.61 -12.92
N ASP A 34 0.09 -7.28 -13.20
CA ASP A 34 1.26 -7.88 -12.54
C ASP A 34 1.28 -7.53 -11.05
N MET A 35 0.92 -6.31 -10.69
CA MET A 35 0.81 -5.90 -9.29
C MET A 35 -0.27 -6.72 -8.56
N HIS A 36 -1.41 -6.94 -9.18
CA HIS A 36 -2.48 -7.72 -8.59
C HIS A 36 -2.04 -9.17 -8.34
N GLU A 37 -1.44 -9.79 -9.34
CA GLU A 37 -0.93 -11.17 -9.23
C GLU A 37 0.10 -11.29 -8.11
N THR A 38 1.03 -10.32 -8.03
CA THR A 38 2.06 -10.27 -7.00
C THR A 38 1.45 -10.10 -5.61
N MET A 39 0.48 -9.20 -5.47
CA MET A 39 -0.20 -8.95 -4.20
C MET A 39 -0.93 -10.19 -3.70
N ILE A 40 -1.68 -10.86 -4.55
CA ILE A 40 -2.43 -12.06 -4.18
C ILE A 40 -1.46 -13.20 -3.81
N ALA A 41 -0.39 -13.40 -4.56
CA ALA A 41 0.61 -14.43 -4.27
C ALA A 41 1.31 -14.17 -2.92
N SER A 42 1.39 -12.92 -2.49
CA SER A 42 1.99 -12.53 -1.22
C SER A 42 0.97 -12.39 -0.08
N GLU A 43 -0.28 -12.77 -0.33
CA GLU A 43 -1.38 -12.72 0.65
C GLU A 43 -1.66 -11.30 1.15
N GLY A 44 -1.48 -10.30 0.28
CA GLY A 44 -1.73 -8.90 0.61
C GLY A 44 -3.12 -8.43 0.26
N ILE A 45 -3.52 -7.30 0.82
CA ILE A 45 -4.80 -6.66 0.55
C ILE A 45 -4.64 -5.33 -0.20
N GLY A 46 -3.44 -4.79 -0.22
CA GLY A 46 -3.10 -3.57 -0.93
C GLY A 46 -1.64 -3.57 -1.37
N LEU A 47 -1.35 -2.84 -2.43
CA LEU A 47 0.00 -2.71 -2.95
C LEU A 47 0.13 -1.40 -3.73
N ALA A 48 1.15 -0.61 -3.40
CA ALA A 48 1.51 0.57 -4.16
C ALA A 48 2.62 0.23 -5.15
N ALA A 49 2.63 0.89 -6.31
CA ALA A 49 3.57 0.59 -7.38
C ALA A 49 5.03 0.69 -6.97
N ILE A 50 5.36 1.64 -6.08
CA ILE A 50 6.75 1.80 -5.61
C ILE A 50 7.27 0.56 -4.89
N GLN A 51 6.38 -0.22 -4.26
CA GLN A 51 6.79 -1.45 -3.57
C GLN A 51 7.31 -2.53 -4.51
N VAL A 52 7.06 -2.39 -5.79
CA VAL A 52 7.61 -3.26 -6.84
C VAL A 52 8.54 -2.50 -7.78
N GLY A 53 9.03 -1.34 -7.35
CA GLY A 53 10.02 -0.57 -8.08
C GLY A 53 9.49 0.34 -9.17
N LEU A 54 8.19 0.56 -9.24
CA LEU A 54 7.57 1.45 -10.21
C LEU A 54 7.23 2.80 -9.53
N PRO A 55 7.96 3.88 -9.83
CA PRO A 55 7.75 5.16 -9.16
C PRO A 55 6.57 5.95 -9.75
N LEU A 56 5.41 5.32 -9.79
CA LEU A 56 4.17 5.86 -10.36
C LEU A 56 3.10 5.97 -9.28
N ARG A 57 2.31 7.05 -9.36
CA ARG A 57 1.23 7.30 -8.42
C ARG A 57 0.03 6.40 -8.72
N MET A 58 0.21 5.12 -8.47
CA MET A 58 -0.85 4.13 -8.61
C MET A 58 -0.74 3.07 -7.53
N LEU A 59 -1.89 2.55 -7.15
CA LEU A 59 -2.01 1.53 -6.12
C LEU A 59 -3.21 0.65 -6.40
N ILE A 60 -3.23 -0.52 -5.81
CA ILE A 60 -4.37 -1.44 -5.88
C ILE A 60 -4.77 -1.87 -4.48
N ILE A 61 -6.07 -2.10 -4.29
CA ILE A 61 -6.63 -2.62 -3.05
C ILE A 61 -7.67 -3.67 -3.41
N ASN A 62 -7.55 -4.85 -2.81
CA ASN A 62 -8.50 -5.93 -3.00
C ASN A 62 -8.77 -6.58 -1.64
N LEU A 63 -9.79 -6.07 -0.95
CA LEU A 63 -10.15 -6.59 0.36
C LEU A 63 -10.80 -7.97 0.22
N PRO A 64 -10.48 -8.93 1.11
CA PRO A 64 -11.12 -10.24 1.08
C PRO A 64 -12.60 -10.12 1.46
N GLN A 65 -13.41 -10.99 0.86
CA GLN A 65 -14.80 -11.16 1.22
C GLN A 65 -14.92 -11.95 2.54
N GLU A 66 -16.12 -12.13 3.06
CA GLU A 66 -16.35 -12.86 4.32
C GLU A 66 -15.78 -14.27 4.31
N ASP A 67 -15.77 -14.93 3.14
CA ASP A 67 -15.21 -16.27 2.96
C ASP A 67 -13.69 -16.28 2.73
N GLY A 68 -13.05 -15.10 2.77
CA GLY A 68 -11.61 -14.94 2.56
C GLY A 68 -11.18 -14.84 1.11
N THR A 69 -12.09 -14.91 0.14
CA THR A 69 -11.75 -14.83 -1.29
C THR A 69 -11.55 -13.39 -1.73
N GLN A 70 -10.65 -13.22 -2.71
CA GLN A 70 -10.35 -11.92 -3.32
C GLN A 70 -10.53 -12.06 -4.83
N HIS A 71 -11.62 -11.51 -5.35
CA HIS A 71 -11.91 -11.56 -6.78
C HIS A 71 -11.27 -10.40 -7.51
N LYS A 72 -10.65 -10.67 -8.65
CA LYS A 72 -9.96 -9.63 -9.44
C LYS A 72 -10.91 -8.51 -9.88
N GLU A 73 -12.16 -8.86 -10.21
CA GLU A 73 -13.17 -7.86 -10.61
C GLU A 73 -13.52 -6.87 -9.50
N ASP A 74 -13.27 -7.21 -8.25
CA ASP A 74 -13.50 -6.35 -7.09
C ASP A 74 -12.27 -5.53 -6.70
N CYS A 75 -11.15 -5.70 -7.42
CA CYS A 75 -9.93 -4.97 -7.15
C CYS A 75 -10.08 -3.50 -7.51
N LEU A 76 -9.81 -2.62 -6.54
CA LEU A 76 -9.76 -1.20 -6.78
C LEU A 76 -8.39 -0.82 -7.36
N GLU A 77 -8.39 -0.19 -8.52
CA GLU A 77 -7.20 0.35 -9.14
C GLU A 77 -7.28 1.86 -9.03
N ILE A 78 -6.42 2.44 -8.23
CA ILE A 78 -6.47 3.86 -7.85
C ILE A 78 -5.22 4.54 -8.40
N ILE A 79 -5.42 5.47 -9.34
CA ILE A 79 -4.33 6.16 -10.05
C ILE A 79 -4.48 7.65 -9.83
N ASN A 80 -3.38 8.32 -9.53
CA ASN A 80 -3.34 9.77 -9.25
C ASN A 80 -4.34 10.21 -8.18
N PRO A 81 -4.38 9.55 -7.01
CA PRO A 81 -5.38 9.87 -5.99
C PRO A 81 -5.14 11.20 -5.31
N LYS A 82 -6.23 11.87 -4.92
CA LYS A 82 -6.22 13.09 -4.11
C LYS A 82 -7.26 12.96 -3.02
N PHE A 83 -6.91 13.33 -1.78
CA PHE A 83 -7.88 13.42 -0.71
C PHE A 83 -8.76 14.65 -0.91
N ILE A 84 -10.09 14.46 -0.88
CA ILE A 84 -11.08 15.53 -0.93
C ILE A 84 -11.54 15.87 0.48
N GLU A 85 -11.84 14.85 1.28
CA GLU A 85 -12.29 15.00 2.66
C GLU A 85 -11.69 13.88 3.51
N THR A 86 -11.40 14.21 4.77
CA THR A 86 -11.01 13.26 5.79
C THR A 86 -11.74 13.57 7.08
N GLY A 87 -12.01 12.56 7.90
CA GLY A 87 -12.70 12.78 9.17
C GLY A 87 -12.57 11.62 10.12
N GLY A 88 -12.82 11.93 11.40
CA GLY A 88 -12.74 10.95 12.45
C GLY A 88 -11.31 10.49 12.73
N SER A 89 -11.19 9.56 13.66
CA SER A 89 -9.90 8.96 14.01
C SER A 89 -10.14 7.56 14.53
N MET A 90 -9.25 6.64 14.16
CA MET A 90 -9.28 5.28 14.67
C MET A 90 -7.86 4.72 14.76
N MET A 91 -7.67 3.78 15.68
CA MET A 91 -6.44 3.02 15.75
C MET A 91 -6.64 1.71 15.01
N TYR A 92 -5.69 1.35 14.19
CA TYR A 92 -5.74 0.09 13.45
C TYR A 92 -4.37 -0.58 13.43
N LYS A 93 -4.37 -1.90 13.65
CA LYS A 93 -3.13 -2.68 13.64
C LYS A 93 -2.75 -2.96 12.18
N GLU A 94 -1.71 -2.30 11.70
CA GLU A 94 -1.25 -2.39 10.33
C GLU A 94 -0.02 -3.26 10.18
N GLY A 95 0.08 -3.89 9.02
CA GLY A 95 1.27 -4.55 8.54
C GLY A 95 1.50 -4.13 7.10
N CYS A 96 2.63 -4.49 6.53
CA CYS A 96 2.98 -4.12 5.17
C CYS A 96 3.82 -5.21 4.52
N LEU A 97 3.57 -5.52 3.25
CA LEU A 97 4.36 -6.49 2.50
C LEU A 97 5.84 -6.09 2.41
N SER A 98 6.12 -4.78 2.47
CA SER A 98 7.49 -4.25 2.49
C SER A 98 8.16 -4.28 3.86
N VAL A 99 7.40 -4.58 4.92
CA VAL A 99 7.90 -4.70 6.30
C VAL A 99 7.39 -6.03 6.88
N PRO A 100 7.85 -7.16 6.35
CA PRO A 100 7.28 -8.46 6.71
C PRO A 100 7.51 -8.82 8.17
N GLY A 101 6.47 -9.40 8.78
CA GLY A 101 6.55 -9.92 10.15
C GLY A 101 6.39 -8.88 11.24
N PHE A 102 6.16 -7.62 10.91
CA PHE A 102 5.94 -6.56 11.90
C PHE A 102 4.55 -5.96 11.76
N TYR A 103 3.84 -5.87 12.89
CA TYR A 103 2.48 -5.31 12.96
C TYR A 103 2.40 -4.39 14.16
N GLU A 104 1.79 -3.22 13.98
CA GLU A 104 1.61 -2.27 15.08
C GLU A 104 0.43 -1.34 14.83
N GLU A 105 -0.17 -0.82 15.89
CA GLU A 105 -1.28 0.12 15.78
C GLU A 105 -0.84 1.48 15.32
N VAL A 106 -1.59 2.02 14.34
CA VAL A 106 -1.37 3.32 13.73
C VAL A 106 -2.68 4.11 13.79
N GLU A 107 -2.59 5.39 14.12
CA GLU A 107 -3.75 6.28 14.08
C GLU A 107 -4.02 6.69 12.63
N ARG A 108 -5.27 6.50 12.21
CA ARG A 108 -5.73 6.83 10.86
C ARG A 108 -7.05 7.60 10.92
N PHE A 109 -7.38 8.30 9.84
CA PHE A 109 -8.73 8.81 9.68
C PHE A 109 -9.70 7.64 9.54
N GLU A 110 -10.85 7.73 10.20
CA GLU A 110 -11.89 6.71 10.10
C GLU A 110 -12.59 6.74 8.75
N LYS A 111 -12.73 7.94 8.18
CA LYS A 111 -13.39 8.17 6.90
C LYS A 111 -12.52 9.01 5.99
N VAL A 112 -12.48 8.62 4.71
CA VAL A 112 -11.79 9.39 3.67
C VAL A 112 -12.66 9.45 2.43
N LYS A 113 -12.51 10.54 1.68
CA LYS A 113 -13.08 10.70 0.36
C LYS A 113 -11.96 11.09 -0.58
N ILE A 114 -11.80 10.34 -1.66
CA ILE A 114 -10.75 10.57 -2.63
C ILE A 114 -11.31 10.74 -4.04
N GLU A 115 -10.60 11.52 -4.83
CA GLU A 115 -10.78 11.58 -6.27
C GLU A 115 -9.58 10.88 -6.91
N TYR A 116 -9.83 10.03 -7.91
CA TYR A 116 -8.77 9.26 -8.56
C TYR A 116 -9.17 8.91 -9.99
N GLN A 117 -8.23 8.35 -10.74
CA GLN A 117 -8.49 7.82 -12.07
C GLN A 117 -8.36 6.30 -12.07
N ASN A 118 -9.20 5.62 -12.83
CA ASN A 118 -9.07 4.19 -13.05
C ASN A 118 -8.10 3.92 -14.22
N ARG A 119 -7.92 2.65 -14.62
CA ARG A 119 -6.99 2.30 -15.71
C ARG A 119 -7.34 2.89 -17.08
N PHE A 120 -8.57 3.37 -17.23
CA PHE A 120 -9.05 3.99 -18.47
C PHE A 120 -9.03 5.51 -18.40
N ALA A 121 -8.34 6.07 -17.40
CA ALA A 121 -8.27 7.52 -17.14
C ALA A 121 -9.61 8.17 -16.77
N GLU A 122 -10.60 7.37 -16.44
CA GLU A 122 -11.89 7.89 -15.97
C GLU A 122 -11.78 8.40 -14.55
N VAL A 123 -12.25 9.62 -14.30
CA VAL A 123 -12.23 10.23 -12.97
C VAL A 123 -13.36 9.64 -12.13
N LYS A 124 -13.00 9.16 -10.93
CA LYS A 124 -13.92 8.55 -9.98
C LYS A 124 -13.77 9.22 -8.62
N VAL A 125 -14.84 9.17 -7.84
CA VAL A 125 -14.84 9.62 -6.45
C VAL A 125 -15.24 8.44 -5.58
N LEU A 126 -14.49 8.19 -4.51
CA LEU A 126 -14.74 7.09 -3.60
C LEU A 126 -14.79 7.60 -2.16
N GLU A 127 -15.87 7.26 -1.47
CA GLU A 127 -15.98 7.45 -0.03
C GLU A 127 -15.72 6.11 0.65
N ALA A 128 -14.84 6.09 1.65
CA ALA A 128 -14.46 4.88 2.35
C ALA A 128 -14.41 5.10 3.85
N SER A 129 -14.68 4.03 4.59
CA SER A 129 -14.59 4.03 6.05
C SER A 129 -13.95 2.72 6.51
N GLU A 130 -13.53 2.70 7.77
CA GLU A 130 -12.95 1.52 8.43
C GLU A 130 -11.74 0.96 7.67
N LEU A 131 -11.68 -0.35 7.43
CA LEU A 131 -10.52 -1.00 6.82
C LEU A 131 -10.18 -0.45 5.45
N LEU A 132 -11.16 -0.18 4.62
CA LEU A 132 -10.91 0.39 3.28
C LEU A 132 -10.26 1.77 3.39
N ALA A 133 -10.74 2.61 4.31
CA ALA A 133 -10.14 3.94 4.55
C ALA A 133 -8.68 3.80 5.04
N VAL A 134 -8.41 2.86 5.92
CA VAL A 134 -7.06 2.60 6.42
C VAL A 134 -6.15 2.15 5.27
N ALA A 135 -6.60 1.22 4.46
CA ALA A 135 -5.83 0.70 3.32
C ALA A 135 -5.52 1.80 2.30
N ILE A 136 -6.49 2.65 2.00
CA ILE A 136 -6.30 3.78 1.07
C ILE A 136 -5.20 4.72 1.61
N GLN A 137 -5.27 5.09 2.89
CA GLN A 137 -4.28 5.97 3.51
C GLN A 137 -2.89 5.35 3.52
N HIS A 138 -2.80 4.07 3.89
CA HIS A 138 -1.54 3.33 3.91
C HIS A 138 -0.87 3.32 2.52
N GLU A 139 -1.65 3.02 1.48
CA GLU A 139 -1.12 2.92 0.13
C GLU A 139 -0.79 4.30 -0.48
N ILE A 140 -1.60 5.33 -0.20
CA ILE A 140 -1.28 6.70 -0.64
C ILE A 140 0.00 7.20 0.04
N ASP A 141 0.22 6.84 1.31
CA ASP A 141 1.47 7.18 2.00
C ASP A 141 2.68 6.67 1.22
N HIS A 142 2.62 5.44 0.69
CA HIS A 142 3.71 4.90 -0.14
C HIS A 142 4.02 5.78 -1.35
N LEU A 143 3.00 6.38 -1.96
CA LEU A 143 3.19 7.28 -3.11
C LEU A 143 3.99 8.53 -2.72
N ASN A 144 4.00 8.87 -1.45
CA ASN A 144 4.71 10.03 -0.90
C ASN A 144 5.98 9.64 -0.14
N GLY A 145 6.41 8.38 -0.25
CA GLY A 145 7.61 7.88 0.42
C GLY A 145 7.46 7.66 1.91
N VAL A 146 6.22 7.53 2.41
CA VAL A 146 5.90 7.37 3.84
C VAL A 146 5.51 5.92 4.12
N LEU A 147 6.07 5.35 5.19
CA LEU A 147 5.75 4.01 5.66
C LEU A 147 4.96 4.09 6.97
N PHE A 148 4.15 3.06 7.27
CA PHE A 148 3.36 3.07 8.50
C PHE A 148 4.23 3.17 9.76
N VAL A 149 5.46 2.65 9.71
CA VAL A 149 6.42 2.74 10.83
C VAL A 149 6.81 4.19 11.14
N ASP A 150 6.69 5.11 10.18
CA ASP A 150 6.96 6.53 10.39
C ASP A 150 5.90 7.20 11.27
N LYS A 151 4.74 6.58 11.41
CA LYS A 151 3.61 7.12 12.18
C LYS A 151 3.52 6.52 13.58
N LEU A 152 4.48 5.70 13.96
CA LEU A 152 4.52 5.06 15.28
C LEU A 152 4.97 6.05 16.35
N SER A 153 4.49 5.85 17.60
CA SER A 153 5.04 6.56 18.75
C SER A 153 6.52 6.24 18.92
N ILE A 154 7.23 7.08 19.69
CA ILE A 154 8.66 6.88 19.93
C ILE A 154 8.95 5.49 20.51
N LEU A 155 8.14 5.04 21.48
CA LEU A 155 8.31 3.71 22.10
C LEU A 155 8.09 2.57 21.10
N LYS A 156 7.05 2.64 20.31
CA LYS A 156 6.74 1.64 19.28
C LYS A 156 7.81 1.64 18.18
N ARG A 157 8.31 2.81 17.81
CA ARG A 157 9.38 2.95 16.82
C ARG A 157 10.67 2.28 17.30
N LYS A 158 11.04 2.48 18.57
CA LYS A 158 12.21 1.83 19.17
C LYS A 158 12.06 0.31 19.18
N LYS A 159 10.87 -0.19 19.51
CA LYS A 159 10.57 -1.62 19.49
C LYS A 159 10.75 -2.18 18.07
N PHE A 160 10.24 -1.48 17.06
CA PHE A 160 10.37 -1.86 15.66
C PHE A 160 11.85 -1.94 15.25
N GLU A 161 12.63 -0.91 15.57
CA GLU A 161 14.05 -0.86 15.22
C GLU A 161 14.84 -2.00 15.87
N LYS A 162 14.50 -2.34 17.12
CA LYS A 162 15.13 -3.48 17.83
C LYS A 162 14.79 -4.80 17.15
N GLU A 163 13.53 -5.04 16.83
CA GLU A 163 13.08 -6.26 16.14
C GLU A 163 13.72 -6.37 14.75
N LEU A 164 13.85 -5.26 14.03
CA LEU A 164 14.49 -5.21 12.73
C LEU A 164 15.96 -5.64 12.81
N LYS A 165 16.70 -5.12 13.80
CA LYS A 165 18.11 -5.50 14.02
C LYS A 165 18.26 -6.99 14.31
N GLU A 166 17.36 -7.56 15.11
CA GLU A 166 17.37 -8.98 15.44
C GLU A 166 17.12 -9.84 14.18
N LEU A 167 16.20 -9.43 13.33
CA LEU A 167 15.92 -10.10 12.05
C LEU A 167 17.13 -10.03 11.10
N GLN A 168 17.78 -8.88 11.02
CA GLN A 168 18.98 -8.70 10.19
C GLN A 168 20.14 -9.58 10.68
N LYS A 169 20.31 -9.72 11.99
CA LYS A 169 21.32 -10.62 12.57
C LYS A 169 21.06 -12.08 12.21
N LYS A 170 19.81 -12.52 12.28
CA LYS A 170 19.42 -13.89 11.90
C LYS A 170 19.71 -14.17 10.44
N GLN A 171 19.50 -13.20 9.56
CA GLN A 171 19.76 -13.33 8.12
C GLN A 171 21.26 -13.44 7.81
N LYS A 172 22.11 -12.78 8.60
CA LYS A 172 23.56 -12.85 8.43
C LYS A 172 24.17 -14.19 8.84
N HIS A 173 23.46 -14.96 9.65
CA HIS A 173 23.93 -16.26 10.16
C HIS A 173 23.33 -17.47 9.44
N LYS A 174 22.61 -17.24 8.35
CA LYS A 174 22.05 -18.31 7.51
C LYS A 174 22.93 -18.61 6.31
#